data_5163bc358c89b188af88db6790506dcc
#
_entry.id   5163bc358c89b188af88db6790506dcc
#
_cell.length_a   1.000
_cell.length_b   1.000
_cell.length_c   1.000
_cell.angle_alpha   90.00
_cell.angle_beta   90.00
_cell.angle_gamma   90.00
#
_symmetry.space_group_name_H-M   'P 1'
#
loop_
_entity.id
_entity.type
_entity.pdbx_description
1 polymer ?
#
loop_
_entity_poly.entity_id
_entity_poly.type
_entity_poly.pdbx_seq_one_letter_code
_entity_poly.pdbx_strand_id
1 'polypeptide(L)'
;MGTNSSGFALMNTQSYNLVDVKGDEERGAANGRVIYRALEVCATVEDFCHFLDTISKPSDIEANFGVIDAQGGAAMFEVDYHKYVMYDANNPKDAPYGYIARTNFSFAGKVNEGAGYVRYMEADQVLMKASATGSITPQFILN
;
A
#
# COMPACT_ATOMS: atom_id res chain seq x y z
N MET A 1 9.27 2.44 6.35
CA MET A 1 9.71 2.19 4.96
C MET A 1 11.15 1.72 4.93
N GLY A 2 11.54 1.00 3.89
CA GLY A 2 12.91 0.55 3.71
C GLY A 2 13.14 -0.08 2.34
N THR A 3 14.39 -0.39 2.06
CA THR A 3 14.82 -1.13 0.87
C THR A 3 15.89 -2.14 1.27
N ASN A 4 16.05 -3.21 0.48
CA ASN A 4 17.08 -4.21 0.68
C ASN A 4 18.05 -4.30 -0.51
N SER A 5 19.07 -5.13 -0.39
CA SER A 5 20.11 -5.31 -1.43
C SER A 5 19.62 -6.00 -2.69
N SER A 6 18.44 -6.64 -2.67
CA SER A 6 17.81 -7.23 -3.85
C SER A 6 17.05 -6.21 -4.69
N GLY A 7 17.00 -4.94 -4.25
CA GLY A 7 16.24 -3.88 -4.92
C GLY A 7 14.74 -3.91 -4.63
N PHE A 8 14.33 -4.67 -3.61
CA PHE A 8 12.96 -4.64 -3.10
C PHE A 8 12.82 -3.48 -2.12
N ALA A 9 11.78 -2.68 -2.28
CA ALA A 9 11.48 -1.56 -1.41
C ALA A 9 10.01 -1.56 -1.03
N LEU A 10 9.74 -1.22 0.24
CA LEU A 10 8.39 -1.08 0.70
C LEU A 10 8.21 0.06 1.70
N MET A 11 7.01 0.63 1.68
CA MET A 11 6.54 1.62 2.63
C MET A 11 5.14 1.26 3.11
N ASN A 12 4.71 1.84 4.22
CA ASN A 12 3.32 1.71 4.65
C ASN A 12 2.70 3.04 5.08
N THR A 13 1.37 3.07 5.02
CA THR A 13 0.52 3.98 5.77
C THR A 13 -0.45 3.15 6.59
N GLN A 14 -0.69 3.52 7.84
CA GLN A 14 -1.78 2.90 8.59
C GLN A 14 -3.10 3.24 7.92
N SER A 15 -3.99 2.28 7.76
CA SER A 15 -5.34 2.52 7.28
C SER A 15 -6.28 2.79 8.46
N TYR A 16 -7.18 3.77 8.30
CA TYR A 16 -8.14 4.11 9.35
C TYR A 16 -9.55 3.55 9.08
N ASN A 17 -9.76 2.99 7.90
CA ASN A 17 -11.06 2.50 7.45
C ASN A 17 -11.10 1.02 7.07
N LEU A 18 -9.99 0.31 7.16
CA LEU A 18 -10.00 -1.14 7.16
C LEU A 18 -10.54 -1.60 8.50
N VAL A 19 -11.70 -2.18 8.52
CA VAL A 19 -12.37 -2.55 9.75
C VAL A 19 -12.44 -4.05 9.86
N ASP A 20 -12.12 -4.61 10.93
CA ASP A 20 -13.05 -4.99 11.97
C ASP A 20 -12.32 -5.54 13.17
N VAL A 21 -12.76 -5.14 14.32
CA VAL A 21 -12.73 -5.98 15.47
C VAL A 21 -11.57 -5.82 16.41
N LYS A 22 -11.88 -5.62 17.58
CA LYS A 22 -11.10 -5.54 18.81
C LYS A 22 -10.46 -4.18 19.04
N GLY A 23 -10.94 -3.54 20.05
CA GLY A 23 -10.44 -2.37 20.76
C GLY A 23 -9.26 -1.64 20.14
N ASP A 24 -9.36 -0.35 20.05
CA ASP A 24 -8.39 0.54 19.40
C ASP A 24 -6.93 0.40 19.88
N GLU A 25 -6.67 -0.37 20.92
CA GLU A 25 -5.37 -0.41 21.60
C GLU A 25 -4.30 -1.25 20.89
N GLU A 26 -4.65 -2.10 19.92
CA GLU A 26 -3.71 -3.01 19.24
C GLU A 26 -3.70 -2.91 17.72
N ARG A 27 -4.38 -1.92 17.14
CA ARG A 27 -4.47 -1.75 15.70
C ARG A 27 -3.11 -1.51 15.06
N GLY A 28 -2.77 -2.35 14.08
CA GLY A 28 -1.54 -2.19 13.31
C GLY A 28 -0.26 -2.42 14.09
N ALA A 29 -0.32 -3.07 15.27
CA ALA A 29 0.86 -3.35 16.10
C ALA A 29 1.92 -4.18 15.35
N ALA A 30 1.51 -4.98 14.36
CA ALA A 30 2.41 -5.79 13.54
C ALA A 30 2.99 -5.07 12.33
N ASN A 31 2.50 -3.87 11.95
CA ASN A 31 2.90 -3.21 10.70
C ASN A 31 4.42 -3.04 10.56
N GLY A 32 5.11 -2.61 11.62
CA GLY A 32 6.57 -2.45 11.61
C GLY A 32 7.31 -3.78 11.49
N ARG A 33 6.81 -4.85 12.14
CA ARG A 33 7.39 -6.20 12.04
C ARG A 33 7.26 -6.78 10.63
N VAL A 34 6.12 -6.52 9.96
CA VAL A 34 5.91 -6.92 8.57
C VAL A 34 6.96 -6.28 7.67
N ILE A 35 7.20 -4.97 7.79
CA ILE A 35 8.22 -4.26 7.02
C ILE A 35 9.60 -4.90 7.23
N TYR A 36 10.01 -5.08 8.48
CA TYR A 36 11.30 -5.64 8.81
C TYR A 36 11.49 -7.04 8.20
N ARG A 37 10.52 -7.93 8.43
CA ARG A 37 10.60 -9.31 7.92
C ARG A 37 10.51 -9.40 6.40
N ALA A 38 9.67 -8.59 5.78
CA ALA A 38 9.59 -8.55 4.31
C ALA A 38 10.91 -8.12 3.69
N LEU A 39 11.59 -7.12 4.27
CA LEU A 39 12.91 -6.68 3.79
C LEU A 39 14.01 -7.76 3.94
N GLU A 40 13.85 -8.70 4.89
CA GLU A 40 14.78 -9.82 5.03
C GLU A 40 14.58 -10.93 3.99
N VAL A 41 13.34 -11.15 3.53
CA VAL A 41 13.00 -12.38 2.78
C VAL A 41 12.46 -12.14 1.38
N CYS A 42 12.00 -10.94 1.04
CA CYS A 42 11.41 -10.64 -0.27
C CYS A 42 12.43 -9.97 -1.19
N ALA A 43 12.36 -10.31 -2.48
CA ALA A 43 13.08 -9.66 -3.57
C ALA A 43 12.10 -9.06 -4.61
N THR A 44 10.87 -9.55 -4.66
CA THR A 44 9.86 -9.19 -5.66
C THR A 44 8.50 -8.90 -5.01
N VAL A 45 7.59 -8.29 -5.79
CA VAL A 45 6.18 -8.13 -5.40
C VAL A 45 5.53 -9.49 -5.16
N GLU A 46 5.86 -10.52 -5.95
CA GLU A 46 5.34 -11.88 -5.78
C GLU A 46 5.83 -12.52 -4.46
N ASP A 47 7.10 -12.32 -4.09
CA ASP A 47 7.60 -12.76 -2.79
C ASP A 47 6.81 -12.13 -1.64
N PHE A 48 6.42 -10.87 -1.78
CA PHE A 48 5.60 -10.20 -0.75
C PHE A 48 4.19 -10.78 -0.66
N CYS A 49 3.57 -11.18 -1.79
CA CYS A 49 2.31 -11.94 -1.76
C CYS A 49 2.48 -13.24 -0.97
N HIS A 50 3.48 -14.06 -1.33
CA HIS A 50 3.77 -15.32 -0.64
C HIS A 50 4.06 -15.08 0.85
N PHE A 51 4.82 -14.05 1.18
CA PHE A 51 5.09 -13.68 2.57
C PHE A 51 3.81 -13.37 3.34
N LEU A 52 2.90 -12.55 2.78
CA LEU A 52 1.61 -12.25 3.42
C LEU A 52 0.73 -13.49 3.60
N ASP A 53 0.82 -14.46 2.69
CA ASP A 53 0.10 -15.73 2.77
C ASP A 53 0.61 -16.61 3.93
N THR A 54 1.87 -16.47 4.34
CA THR A 54 2.42 -17.19 5.50
C THR A 54 2.00 -16.63 6.84
N ILE A 55 1.47 -15.42 6.89
CA ILE A 55 1.06 -14.78 8.14
C ILE A 55 -0.25 -15.40 8.64
N SER A 56 -0.22 -15.89 9.87
CA SER A 56 -1.42 -16.46 10.51
C SER A 56 -2.54 -15.42 10.61
N LYS A 57 -3.76 -15.88 10.38
CA LYS A 57 -4.96 -15.04 10.47
C LYS A 57 -5.81 -15.47 11.68
N PRO A 58 -6.47 -14.53 12.42
CA PRO A 58 -6.39 -13.08 12.22
C PRO A 58 -5.00 -12.53 12.59
N SER A 59 -4.56 -11.52 11.86
CA SER A 59 -3.28 -10.83 12.10
C SER A 59 -3.50 -9.47 12.78
N ASP A 60 -2.43 -8.90 13.36
CA ASP A 60 -2.47 -7.53 13.93
C ASP A 60 -2.03 -6.49 12.89
N ILE A 61 -2.39 -6.70 11.62
CA ILE A 61 -2.01 -5.82 10.51
C ILE A 61 -3.21 -4.99 10.09
N GLU A 62 -3.03 -3.69 10.01
CA GLU A 62 -4.00 -2.76 9.45
C GLU A 62 -3.23 -1.64 8.72
N ALA A 63 -2.93 -1.87 7.45
CA ALA A 63 -2.11 -0.94 6.69
C ALA A 63 -2.29 -1.06 5.17
N ASN A 64 -1.94 0.03 4.48
CA ASN A 64 -1.60 0.00 3.07
C ASN A 64 -0.08 -0.14 2.95
N PHE A 65 0.39 -1.11 2.17
CA PHE A 65 1.80 -1.28 1.84
C PHE A 65 2.01 -0.98 0.35
N GLY A 66 2.86 0.00 0.05
CA GLY A 66 3.37 0.23 -1.29
C GLY A 66 4.66 -0.54 -1.49
N VAL A 67 4.75 -1.33 -2.55
CA VAL A 67 5.87 -2.25 -2.84
C VAL A 67 6.37 -2.02 -4.26
N ILE A 68 7.68 -1.95 -4.42
CA ILE A 68 8.34 -1.95 -5.72
C ILE A 68 9.54 -2.89 -5.70
N ASP A 69 9.94 -3.40 -6.87
CA ASP A 69 11.09 -4.28 -7.01
C ASP A 69 11.98 -3.92 -8.22
N ALA A 70 13.17 -4.51 -8.25
CA ALA A 70 14.15 -4.28 -9.31
C ALA A 70 13.75 -4.86 -10.69
N GLN A 71 12.70 -5.69 -10.74
CA GLN A 71 12.20 -6.29 -11.98
C GLN A 71 11.10 -5.43 -12.62
N GLY A 72 10.75 -4.29 -12.01
CA GLY A 72 9.71 -3.39 -12.45
C GLY A 72 8.33 -3.70 -11.85
N GLY A 73 8.26 -4.62 -10.90
CA GLY A 73 7.06 -4.84 -10.11
C GLY A 73 6.71 -3.61 -9.27
N ALA A 74 5.44 -3.23 -9.26
CA ALA A 74 4.94 -2.12 -8.45
C ALA A 74 3.48 -2.41 -8.05
N ALA A 75 3.20 -2.46 -6.76
CA ALA A 75 1.87 -2.79 -6.27
C ALA A 75 1.54 -2.09 -4.95
N MET A 76 0.24 -1.93 -4.71
CA MET A 76 -0.32 -1.48 -3.44
C MET A 76 -1.12 -2.62 -2.82
N PHE A 77 -0.85 -2.90 -1.56
CA PHE A 77 -1.55 -3.90 -0.77
C PHE A 77 -2.35 -3.23 0.34
N GLU A 78 -3.63 -3.49 0.39
CA GLU A 78 -4.51 -3.10 1.51
C GLU A 78 -4.68 -4.33 2.40
N VAL A 79 -4.06 -4.33 3.57
CA VAL A 79 -3.98 -5.51 4.46
C VAL A 79 -4.78 -5.26 5.72
N ASP A 80 -5.75 -6.12 5.98
CA ASP A 80 -6.53 -6.16 7.22
C ASP A 80 -6.21 -7.42 8.06
N TYR A 81 -6.92 -7.59 9.16
CA TYR A 81 -6.72 -8.74 10.07
C TYR A 81 -6.92 -10.11 9.41
N HIS A 82 -7.72 -10.20 8.35
CA HIS A 82 -8.17 -11.47 7.77
C HIS A 82 -7.65 -11.73 6.37
N LYS A 83 -7.39 -10.67 5.60
CA LYS A 83 -7.05 -10.75 4.18
C LYS A 83 -6.21 -9.59 3.72
N TYR A 84 -5.79 -9.65 2.48
CA TYR A 84 -5.30 -8.48 1.75
C TYR A 84 -5.95 -8.39 0.38
N VAL A 85 -5.92 -7.18 -0.17
CA VAL A 85 -6.25 -6.89 -1.57
C VAL A 85 -5.03 -6.26 -2.21
N MET A 86 -4.60 -6.79 -3.35
CA MET A 86 -3.50 -6.25 -4.14
C MET A 86 -4.05 -5.46 -5.33
N TYR A 87 -3.42 -4.33 -5.60
CA TYR A 87 -3.63 -3.51 -6.79
C TYR A 87 -2.27 -3.39 -7.51
N ASP A 88 -2.19 -3.93 -8.72
CA ASP A 88 -0.96 -3.92 -9.53
C ASP A 88 -0.90 -2.62 -10.34
N ALA A 89 0.14 -1.82 -10.10
CA ALA A 89 0.33 -0.56 -10.81
C ALA A 89 0.66 -0.74 -12.31
N ASN A 90 1.09 -1.93 -12.71
CA ASN A 90 1.32 -2.30 -14.10
C ASN A 90 0.05 -2.82 -14.81
N ASN A 91 -1.03 -3.05 -14.05
CA ASN A 91 -2.30 -3.49 -14.60
C ASN A 91 -3.22 -2.27 -14.88
N PRO A 92 -3.60 -1.97 -16.14
CA PRO A 92 -4.49 -0.85 -16.44
C PRO A 92 -5.87 -0.92 -15.79
N LYS A 93 -6.31 -2.09 -15.31
CA LYS A 93 -7.57 -2.21 -14.56
C LYS A 93 -7.45 -1.65 -13.15
N ASP A 94 -6.27 -1.80 -12.53
CA ASP A 94 -6.00 -1.33 -11.18
C ASP A 94 -5.45 0.10 -11.17
N ALA A 95 -4.71 0.47 -12.22
CA ALA A 95 -4.09 1.78 -12.41
C ALA A 95 -4.46 2.41 -13.77
N PRO A 96 -5.76 2.75 -14.01
CA PRO A 96 -6.24 3.22 -15.31
C PRO A 96 -5.60 4.54 -15.75
N TYR A 97 -5.03 5.30 -14.83
CA TYR A 97 -4.36 6.58 -15.10
C TYR A 97 -2.82 6.48 -14.94
N GLY A 98 -2.27 5.25 -14.86
CA GLY A 98 -0.83 5.03 -14.75
C GLY A 98 -0.25 5.32 -13.35
N TYR A 99 -1.09 5.40 -12.32
CA TYR A 99 -0.66 5.53 -10.94
C TYR A 99 -1.62 4.85 -9.97
N ILE A 100 -1.13 4.54 -8.78
CA ILE A 100 -1.93 4.17 -7.62
C ILE A 100 -1.57 5.11 -6.47
N ALA A 101 -2.57 5.74 -5.87
CA ALA A 101 -2.41 6.59 -4.71
C ALA A 101 -3.11 5.96 -3.49
N ARG A 102 -2.46 6.03 -2.34
CA ARG A 102 -3.05 5.67 -1.04
C ARG A 102 -2.58 6.68 0.01
N THR A 103 -3.44 6.87 0.99
CA THR A 103 -3.16 7.65 2.19
C THR A 103 -3.49 6.78 3.41
N ASN A 104 -3.92 7.36 4.52
CA ASN A 104 -4.52 6.58 5.62
C ASN A 104 -5.96 6.12 5.30
N PHE A 105 -6.21 5.81 4.05
CA PHE A 105 -7.49 5.39 3.49
C PHE A 105 -7.27 4.23 2.52
N SER A 106 -8.14 3.21 2.61
CA SER A 106 -8.13 2.01 1.77
C SER A 106 -9.45 1.87 1.02
N PHE A 107 -9.41 1.45 -0.23
CA PHE A 107 -10.61 1.22 -1.04
C PHE A 107 -11.41 0.00 -0.59
N ALA A 108 -10.73 -1.01 -0.04
CA ALA A 108 -11.38 -2.18 0.56
C ALA A 108 -12.06 -1.88 1.90
N GLY A 109 -11.89 -0.67 2.44
CA GLY A 109 -12.48 -0.23 3.69
C GLY A 109 -13.97 0.10 3.59
N LYS A 110 -14.63 0.24 4.74
CA LYS A 110 -16.09 0.37 4.83
C LYS A 110 -16.62 1.78 4.59
N VAL A 111 -15.85 2.82 4.85
CA VAL A 111 -16.33 4.21 4.91
C VAL A 111 -15.39 5.13 4.18
N ASN A 112 -15.93 5.92 3.26
CA ASN A 112 -15.19 6.90 2.46
C ASN A 112 -15.29 8.29 3.13
N GLU A 113 -14.72 8.41 4.31
CA GLU A 113 -14.74 9.65 5.08
C GLU A 113 -13.46 9.85 5.90
N GLY A 114 -13.38 11.01 6.57
CA GLY A 114 -12.27 11.35 7.44
C GLY A 114 -11.06 11.93 6.72
N ALA A 115 -10.06 12.33 7.49
CA ALA A 115 -8.89 13.05 6.99
C ALA A 115 -8.05 12.23 5.98
N GLY A 116 -8.02 10.92 6.12
CA GLY A 116 -7.35 10.03 5.15
C GLY A 116 -8.01 10.09 3.78
N TYR A 117 -9.34 10.01 3.75
CA TYR A 117 -10.10 10.11 2.51
C TYR A 117 -9.97 11.49 1.84
N VAL A 118 -10.05 12.57 2.62
CA VAL A 118 -9.88 13.94 2.09
C VAL A 118 -8.51 14.10 1.43
N ARG A 119 -7.42 13.68 2.10
CA ARG A 119 -6.08 13.73 1.51
C ARG A 119 -5.94 12.86 0.26
N TYR A 120 -6.61 11.70 0.23
CA TYR A 120 -6.65 10.87 -0.97
C TYR A 120 -7.28 11.62 -2.14
N MET A 121 -8.45 12.24 -1.93
CA MET A 121 -9.17 12.97 -2.97
C MET A 121 -8.34 14.14 -3.54
N GLU A 122 -7.64 14.87 -2.66
CA GLU A 122 -6.75 15.95 -3.07
C GLU A 122 -5.56 15.43 -3.89
N ALA A 123 -4.89 14.39 -3.43
CA ALA A 123 -3.77 13.77 -4.14
C ALA A 123 -4.21 13.20 -5.50
N ASP A 124 -5.34 12.54 -5.56
CA ASP A 124 -5.89 11.97 -6.79
C ASP A 124 -6.20 13.04 -7.84
N GLN A 125 -6.78 14.16 -7.43
CA GLN A 125 -7.02 15.29 -8.34
C GLN A 125 -5.73 15.86 -8.96
N VAL A 126 -4.66 15.97 -8.16
CA VAL A 126 -3.36 16.47 -8.63
C VAL A 126 -2.71 15.45 -9.58
N LEU A 127 -2.70 14.18 -9.21
CA LEU A 127 -2.13 13.09 -10.00
C LEU A 127 -2.90 12.86 -11.30
N MET A 128 -4.22 12.97 -11.30
CA MET A 128 -5.04 12.83 -12.50
C MET A 128 -4.71 13.92 -13.52
N LYS A 129 -4.55 15.18 -13.10
CA LYS A 129 -4.12 16.27 -13.98
C LYS A 129 -2.73 16.04 -14.54
N ALA A 130 -1.79 15.60 -13.71
CA ALA A 130 -0.42 15.30 -14.12
C ALA A 130 -0.36 14.10 -15.07
N SER A 131 -1.16 13.06 -14.84
CA SER A 131 -1.29 11.90 -15.74
C SER A 131 -1.75 12.32 -17.12
N ALA A 132 -2.80 13.14 -17.21
CA ALA A 132 -3.35 13.63 -18.49
C ALA A 132 -2.34 14.39 -19.35
N THR A 133 -1.28 14.97 -18.74
CA THR A 133 -0.22 15.71 -19.43
C THR A 133 1.11 14.94 -19.50
N GLY A 134 1.15 13.69 -19.03
CA GLY A 134 2.39 12.91 -18.96
C GLY A 134 3.45 13.49 -18.01
N SER A 135 3.01 14.26 -17.01
CA SER A 135 3.91 15.01 -16.12
C SER A 135 4.24 14.30 -14.82
N ILE A 136 3.78 13.04 -14.62
CA ILE A 136 4.15 12.27 -13.42
C ILE A 136 5.61 11.84 -13.55
N THR A 137 6.46 12.52 -12.82
CA THR A 137 7.90 12.24 -12.73
C THR A 137 8.33 12.13 -11.27
N PRO A 138 9.50 11.56 -10.96
CA PRO A 138 10.02 11.56 -9.60
C PRO A 138 10.07 12.96 -8.99
N GLN A 139 10.48 13.98 -9.73
CA GLN A 139 10.52 15.36 -9.29
C GLN A 139 9.14 15.93 -8.97
N PHE A 140 8.14 15.58 -9.80
CA PHE A 140 6.75 15.98 -9.55
C PHE A 140 6.21 15.41 -8.24
N ILE A 141 6.54 14.14 -7.94
CA ILE A 141 6.08 13.46 -6.71
C ILE A 141 6.78 14.02 -5.46
N LEU A 142 8.04 14.51 -5.61
CA LEU A 142 8.84 15.03 -4.48
C LEU A 142 8.61 16.51 -4.17
N ASN A 143 7.92 17.25 -5.04
CA ASN A 143 7.60 18.68 -4.88
C ASN A 143 6.17 18.89 -4.37
#